data_d3fe785693e38ddbadb62d6cdd119f80
#
_entry.id   d3fe785693e38ddbadb62d6cdd119f80
#
_cell.length_a   1.000
_cell.length_b   1.000
_cell.length_c   1.000
_cell.angle_alpha   90.00
_cell.angle_beta   90.00
_cell.angle_gamma   90.00
#
_symmetry.space_group_name_H-M   'P 1'
#
loop_
_entity.id
_entity.type
_entity.pdbx_description
1 polymer ?
#
loop_
_entity_poly.entity_id
_entity_poly.type
_entity_poly.pdbx_seq_one_letter_code
_entity_poly.pdbx_strand_id
1 'polypeptide(L)'
;SRRHEYGLVAHPPETCDACGGDRLLTAGPIYLGAICDPEFVRNVRASVTDGMGEAARARRLLDTVATELDTPTHYDQHRLCKQWSRSAPAMDDFLDDLRDAGFEATRAHYSGTAFKTPASVPEIRDATAE
;
A
#
# COMPACT_ATOMS: atom_id res chain seq x y z
N SER A 1 -11.40 -4.96 6.67
CA SER A 1 -11.51 -3.52 6.38
C SER A 1 -10.54 -2.73 7.24
N ARG A 2 -10.23 -1.51 6.84
CA ARG A 2 -9.40 -0.56 7.58
C ARG A 2 -10.17 0.72 7.78
N ARG A 3 -9.99 1.34 8.95
CA ARG A 3 -10.55 2.64 9.26
C ARG A 3 -9.49 3.46 9.98
N HIS A 4 -9.31 4.70 9.57
CA HIS A 4 -8.45 5.66 10.23
C HIS A 4 -9.29 6.80 10.79
N GLU A 5 -9.06 7.15 12.04
CA GLU A 5 -9.75 8.23 12.71
C GLU A 5 -8.76 9.18 13.36
N TYR A 6 -9.07 10.47 13.32
CA TYR A 6 -8.31 11.49 14.03
C TYR A 6 -8.83 11.62 15.46
N GLY A 7 -7.91 11.66 16.42
CA GLY A 7 -8.22 11.84 17.83
C GLY A 7 -8.08 10.55 18.66
N LEU A 8 -8.49 10.63 19.91
CA LEU A 8 -8.48 9.50 20.81
C LEU A 8 -9.78 8.71 20.68
N VAL A 9 -9.66 7.46 20.25
CA VAL A 9 -10.78 6.52 20.25
C VAL A 9 -10.85 5.88 21.63
N ALA A 10 -11.78 6.34 22.45
CA ALA A 10 -11.93 5.84 23.81
C ALA A 10 -12.43 4.39 23.87
N HIS A 11 -13.25 4.00 22.90
CA HIS A 11 -13.84 2.66 22.82
C HIS A 11 -13.85 2.19 21.36
N PRO A 12 -12.90 1.31 20.95
CA PRO A 12 -12.98 0.68 19.64
C PRO A 12 -14.27 -0.17 19.53
N PRO A 13 -14.87 -0.30 18.35
CA PRO A 13 -16.04 -1.14 18.17
C PRO A 13 -15.71 -2.60 18.51
N GLU A 14 -16.68 -3.35 19.02
CA GLU A 14 -16.52 -4.77 19.36
C GLU A 14 -16.49 -5.65 18.10
N THR A 15 -17.12 -5.18 17.02
CA THR A 15 -17.23 -5.90 15.75
C THR A 15 -16.92 -4.97 14.56
N CYS A 16 -16.47 -5.56 13.46
CA CYS A 16 -16.23 -4.86 12.22
C CYS A 16 -17.54 -4.55 11.50
N ASP A 17 -17.84 -3.30 11.23
CA ASP A 17 -19.06 -2.86 10.51
C ASP A 17 -19.15 -3.43 9.09
N ALA A 18 -18.01 -3.74 8.46
CA ALA A 18 -17.97 -4.23 7.09
C ALA A 18 -18.19 -5.75 6.95
N CYS A 19 -17.85 -6.55 7.98
CA CYS A 19 -17.92 -8.02 7.88
C CYS A 19 -18.45 -8.71 9.14
N GLY A 20 -18.81 -7.98 10.19
CA GLY A 20 -19.31 -8.52 11.45
C GLY A 20 -18.27 -9.29 12.29
N GLY A 21 -17.03 -9.39 11.84
CA GLY A 21 -15.96 -10.11 12.55
C GLY A 21 -15.55 -9.38 13.83
N ASP A 22 -15.21 -10.14 14.85
CA ASP A 22 -14.80 -9.68 16.19
C ASP A 22 -13.28 -9.55 16.35
N ARG A 23 -12.50 -10.01 15.36
CA ARG A 23 -11.03 -9.88 15.37
C ARG A 23 -10.62 -8.50 14.90
N LEU A 24 -10.65 -7.54 15.79
CA LEU A 24 -10.23 -6.17 15.55
C LEU A 24 -8.87 -5.92 16.18
N LEU A 25 -8.02 -5.22 15.46
CA LEU A 25 -6.75 -4.68 15.94
C LEU A 25 -6.81 -3.17 15.90
N THR A 26 -6.66 -2.53 17.04
CA THR A 26 -6.52 -1.08 17.13
C THR A 26 -5.08 -0.74 17.45
N ALA A 27 -4.50 0.17 16.70
CA ALA A 27 -3.15 0.68 16.89
C ALA A 27 -3.16 2.20 16.81
N GLY A 28 -2.44 2.83 17.70
CA GLY A 28 -2.30 4.28 17.74
C GLY A 28 -1.57 4.79 18.98
N PRO A 29 -1.26 6.07 19.03
CA PRO A 29 -1.46 7.04 17.93
C PRO A 29 -0.52 6.77 16.77
N ILE A 30 -1.02 6.95 15.54
CA ILE A 30 -0.20 6.87 14.31
C ILE A 30 -0.28 8.18 13.55
N TYR A 31 0.76 8.50 12.79
CA TYR A 31 0.77 9.66 11.90
C TYR A 31 -0.13 9.38 10.68
N LEU A 32 -1.04 10.31 10.37
CA LEU A 32 -1.98 10.22 9.23
C LEU A 32 -1.81 11.36 8.23
N GLY A 33 -0.81 12.24 8.40
CA GLY A 33 -0.46 13.25 7.40
C GLY A 33 0.34 12.66 6.24
N ALA A 34 0.79 13.54 5.34
CA ALA A 34 1.63 13.16 4.21
C ALA A 34 2.88 12.42 4.68
N ILE A 35 3.07 11.18 4.22
CA ILE A 35 4.16 10.29 4.65
C ILE A 35 5.37 10.37 3.73
N CYS A 36 5.24 11.04 2.59
CA CYS A 36 6.31 11.23 1.63
C CYS A 36 6.23 12.63 1.02
N ASP A 37 7.38 13.25 0.83
CA ASP A 37 7.58 14.41 -0.05
C ASP A 37 8.28 13.94 -1.33
N PRO A 38 7.54 13.79 -2.45
CA PRO A 38 8.11 13.29 -3.69
C PRO A 38 9.22 14.19 -4.28
N GLU A 39 9.19 15.49 -4.01
CA GLU A 39 10.23 16.40 -4.47
C GLU A 39 11.53 16.18 -3.68
N PHE A 40 11.43 16.08 -2.37
CA PHE A 40 12.57 15.73 -1.52
C PHE A 40 13.19 14.40 -1.93
N VAL A 41 12.37 13.36 -2.17
CA VAL A 41 12.84 12.04 -2.59
C VAL A 41 13.55 12.09 -3.94
N ARG A 42 13.02 12.86 -4.91
CA ARG A 42 13.71 13.07 -6.21
C ARG A 42 15.04 13.76 -6.06
N ASN A 43 15.15 14.74 -5.17
CA ASN A 43 16.41 15.43 -4.88
C ASN A 43 17.45 14.50 -4.23
N VAL A 44 17.02 13.67 -3.27
CA VAL A 44 17.87 12.62 -2.69
C VAL A 44 18.34 11.64 -3.76
N ARG A 45 17.43 11.19 -4.63
CA ARG A 45 17.74 10.28 -5.74
C ARG A 45 18.77 10.87 -6.70
N ALA A 46 18.67 12.15 -7.02
CA ALA A 46 19.62 12.86 -7.89
C ALA A 46 21.02 12.97 -7.24
N SER A 47 21.09 12.95 -5.91
CA SER A 47 22.35 13.01 -5.16
C SER A 47 23.07 11.64 -5.06
N VAL A 48 22.44 10.54 -5.47
CA VAL A 48 23.07 9.21 -5.44
C VAL A 48 24.11 9.12 -6.56
N THR A 49 25.39 8.97 -6.21
CA THR A 49 26.50 8.81 -7.14
C THR A 49 26.88 7.33 -7.32
N ASP A 50 27.55 7.00 -8.43
CA ASP A 50 27.99 5.63 -8.70
C ASP A 50 29.07 5.13 -7.75
N GLY A 51 29.77 6.05 -7.06
CA GLY A 51 30.75 5.70 -6.02
C GLY A 51 30.13 5.26 -4.69
N MET A 52 28.81 5.39 -4.52
CA MET A 52 28.12 4.91 -3.31
C MET A 52 27.87 3.41 -3.41
N GLY A 53 28.04 2.69 -2.30
CA GLY A 53 27.67 1.28 -2.20
C GLY A 53 26.18 1.09 -2.53
N GLU A 54 25.85 0.07 -3.34
CA GLU A 54 24.47 -0.26 -3.73
C GLU A 54 23.71 0.87 -4.47
N ALA A 55 24.41 1.78 -5.14
CA ALA A 55 23.81 2.95 -5.81
C ALA A 55 22.63 2.61 -6.72
N ALA A 56 22.73 1.54 -7.50
CA ALA A 56 21.64 1.09 -8.38
C ALA A 56 20.40 0.65 -7.60
N ARG A 57 20.57 -0.01 -6.46
CA ARG A 57 19.47 -0.43 -5.58
C ARG A 57 18.83 0.79 -4.89
N ALA A 58 19.66 1.71 -4.41
CA ALA A 58 19.19 2.95 -3.80
C ALA A 58 18.34 3.78 -4.78
N ARG A 59 18.80 3.95 -6.01
CA ARG A 59 18.03 4.66 -7.06
C ARG A 59 16.68 4.01 -7.32
N ARG A 60 16.64 2.67 -7.52
CA ARG A 60 15.37 1.96 -7.74
C ARG A 60 14.40 2.10 -6.57
N LEU A 61 14.91 2.02 -5.33
CA LEU A 61 14.08 2.23 -4.15
C LEU A 61 13.49 3.65 -4.11
N LEU A 62 14.31 4.65 -4.35
CA LEU A 62 13.89 6.06 -4.36
C LEU A 62 12.91 6.35 -5.51
N ASP A 63 13.10 5.74 -6.69
CA ASP A 63 12.16 5.84 -7.81
C ASP A 63 10.78 5.26 -7.41
N THR A 64 10.75 4.13 -6.70
CA THR A 64 9.50 3.57 -6.17
C THR A 64 8.87 4.50 -5.13
N VAL A 65 9.63 4.96 -4.15
CA VAL A 65 9.12 5.85 -3.08
C VAL A 65 8.58 7.16 -3.64
N ALA A 66 9.23 7.73 -4.67
CA ALA A 66 8.80 8.97 -5.30
C ALA A 66 7.45 8.87 -6.05
N THR A 67 7.03 7.65 -6.38
CA THR A 67 5.80 7.37 -7.14
C THR A 67 4.72 6.68 -6.32
N GLU A 68 5.01 6.30 -5.08
CA GLU A 68 4.02 5.67 -4.20
C GLU A 68 2.85 6.60 -3.90
N LEU A 69 1.66 6.03 -3.84
CA LEU A 69 0.49 6.73 -3.32
C LEU A 69 0.70 7.12 -1.85
N ASP A 70 0.30 8.34 -1.51
CA ASP A 70 0.35 8.86 -0.15
C ASP A 70 -0.81 8.31 0.69
N THR A 71 -0.85 6.99 0.82
CA THR A 71 -1.79 6.29 1.71
C THR A 71 -1.06 5.76 2.94
N PRO A 72 -1.62 5.86 4.15
CA PRO A 72 -0.93 5.50 5.38
C PRO A 72 -0.63 4.00 5.53
N THR A 73 -1.23 3.16 4.69
CA THR A 73 -1.06 1.69 4.76
C THR A 73 -0.89 1.09 3.38
N HIS A 74 -0.35 -0.12 3.33
CA HIS A 74 -0.18 -0.90 2.12
C HIS A 74 -0.87 -2.27 2.24
N TYR A 75 -1.02 -2.94 1.11
CA TYR A 75 -1.47 -4.32 1.00
C TYR A 75 -0.32 -5.21 0.54
N ASP A 76 -0.43 -6.51 0.77
CA ASP A 76 0.43 -7.54 0.19
C ASP A 76 -0.41 -8.41 -0.75
N GLN A 77 -0.05 -8.40 -2.04
CA GLN A 77 -0.77 -9.12 -3.10
C GLN A 77 -0.85 -10.62 -2.82
N HIS A 78 0.28 -11.24 -2.47
CA HIS A 78 0.34 -12.69 -2.24
C HIS A 78 -0.54 -13.11 -1.05
N ARG A 79 -0.60 -12.30 0.01
CA ARG A 79 -1.48 -12.57 1.16
C ARG A 79 -2.95 -12.47 0.78
N LEU A 80 -3.33 -11.49 -0.03
CA LEU A 80 -4.70 -11.34 -0.50
C LEU A 80 -5.09 -12.49 -1.43
N CYS A 81 -4.28 -12.79 -2.44
CA CYS A 81 -4.54 -13.90 -3.36
C CYS A 81 -4.63 -15.25 -2.63
N LYS A 82 -3.76 -15.49 -1.64
CA LYS A 82 -3.83 -16.69 -0.79
C LYS A 82 -5.15 -16.74 0.00
N GLN A 83 -5.60 -15.62 0.56
CA GLN A 83 -6.87 -15.55 1.29
C GLN A 83 -8.07 -15.87 0.37
N TRP A 84 -7.97 -15.54 -0.91
CA TRP A 84 -8.99 -15.81 -1.92
C TRP A 84 -8.82 -17.15 -2.64
N SER A 85 -7.83 -17.97 -2.20
CA SER A 85 -7.52 -19.30 -2.76
C SER A 85 -7.21 -19.26 -4.26
N ARG A 86 -6.50 -18.21 -4.70
CA ARG A 86 -6.07 -18.06 -6.10
C ARG A 86 -4.57 -17.75 -6.21
N SER A 87 -3.98 -18.03 -7.38
CA SER A 87 -2.60 -17.67 -7.70
C SER A 87 -2.47 -16.15 -7.82
N ALA A 88 -1.32 -15.60 -7.43
CA ALA A 88 -1.01 -14.20 -7.66
C ALA A 88 -0.52 -14.03 -9.10
N PRO A 89 -1.12 -13.15 -9.92
CA PRO A 89 -0.61 -12.79 -11.23
C PRO A 89 0.68 -11.94 -11.10
N ALA A 90 1.27 -11.54 -12.22
CA ALA A 90 2.34 -10.55 -12.18
C ALA A 90 1.85 -9.25 -11.53
N MET A 91 2.74 -8.60 -10.75
CA MET A 91 2.34 -7.39 -10.00
C MET A 91 1.85 -6.26 -10.90
N ASP A 92 2.44 -6.12 -12.09
CA ASP A 92 2.05 -5.05 -13.00
C ASP A 92 0.65 -5.30 -13.58
N ASP A 93 0.34 -6.53 -13.97
CA ASP A 93 -1.00 -6.92 -14.43
C ASP A 93 -2.04 -6.68 -13.33
N PHE A 94 -1.74 -7.08 -12.09
CA PHE A 94 -2.60 -6.86 -10.94
C PHE A 94 -2.88 -5.37 -10.64
N LEU A 95 -1.87 -4.51 -10.82
CA LEU A 95 -2.04 -3.06 -10.64
C LEU A 95 -2.80 -2.44 -11.81
N ASP A 96 -2.63 -2.97 -13.01
CA ASP A 96 -3.35 -2.49 -14.20
C ASP A 96 -4.85 -2.85 -14.10
N ASP A 97 -5.21 -4.05 -13.64
CA ASP A 97 -6.60 -4.42 -13.34
C ASP A 97 -7.27 -3.44 -12.37
N LEU A 98 -6.54 -3.03 -11.31
CA LEU A 98 -7.05 -2.03 -10.37
C LEU A 98 -7.27 -0.66 -11.02
N ARG A 99 -6.34 -0.24 -11.88
CA ARG A 99 -6.43 1.03 -12.60
C ARG A 99 -7.57 1.02 -13.62
N ASP A 100 -7.74 -0.08 -14.33
CA ASP A 100 -8.82 -0.28 -15.30
C ASP A 100 -10.20 -0.28 -14.60
N ALA A 101 -10.26 -0.75 -13.36
CA ALA A 101 -11.44 -0.63 -12.50
C ALA A 101 -11.64 0.79 -11.90
N GLY A 102 -10.76 1.75 -12.21
CA GLY A 102 -10.87 3.15 -11.80
C GLY A 102 -10.20 3.49 -10.46
N PHE A 103 -9.40 2.61 -9.90
CA PHE A 103 -8.65 2.87 -8.67
C PHE A 103 -7.22 3.31 -8.96
N GLU A 104 -6.71 4.28 -8.20
CA GLU A 104 -5.27 4.52 -8.16
C GLU A 104 -4.56 3.33 -7.53
N ALA A 105 -3.47 2.88 -8.13
CA ALA A 105 -2.68 1.78 -7.59
C ALA A 105 -1.20 1.94 -7.94
N THR A 106 -0.32 1.73 -6.95
CA THR A 106 1.14 1.82 -7.12
C THR A 106 1.84 0.69 -6.37
N ARG A 107 3.04 0.33 -6.85
CA ARG A 107 3.95 -0.49 -6.05
C ARG A 107 4.32 0.24 -4.77
N ALA A 108 4.65 -0.51 -3.72
CA ALA A 108 5.17 0.03 -2.47
C ALA A 108 6.57 -0.53 -2.17
N HIS A 109 7.42 0.28 -1.56
CA HIS A 109 8.83 -0.04 -1.34
C HIS A 109 9.09 -1.15 -0.30
N TYR A 110 8.07 -1.57 0.44
CA TYR A 110 8.23 -2.52 1.56
C TYR A 110 8.63 -3.93 1.12
N SER A 111 8.14 -4.38 -0.02
CA SER A 111 8.49 -5.67 -0.62
C SER A 111 8.09 -5.72 -2.10
N GLY A 112 8.53 -6.75 -2.83
CA GLY A 112 8.13 -6.98 -4.23
C GLY A 112 6.65 -7.29 -4.42
N THR A 113 5.93 -7.63 -3.34
CA THR A 113 4.50 -7.96 -3.33
C THR A 113 3.63 -6.87 -2.66
N ALA A 114 4.27 -5.79 -2.19
CA ALA A 114 3.58 -4.69 -1.55
C ALA A 114 3.04 -3.68 -2.57
N PHE A 115 1.82 -3.22 -2.36
CA PHE A 115 1.18 -2.18 -3.18
C PHE A 115 0.28 -1.28 -2.34
N LYS A 116 -0.01 -0.11 -2.88
CA LYS A 116 -0.91 0.89 -2.28
C LYS A 116 -2.06 1.20 -3.23
N THR A 117 -3.25 1.32 -2.67
CA THR A 117 -4.48 1.74 -3.35
C THR A 117 -5.47 2.23 -2.29
N PRO A 118 -6.35 3.18 -2.60
CA PRO A 118 -7.47 3.55 -1.75
C PRO A 118 -8.57 2.48 -1.72
N ALA A 119 -8.58 1.53 -2.66
CA ALA A 119 -9.60 0.49 -2.75
C ALA A 119 -9.64 -0.39 -1.48
N SER A 120 -10.83 -0.75 -1.07
CA SER A 120 -11.06 -1.73 0.00
C SER A 120 -10.74 -3.15 -0.45
N VAL A 121 -10.56 -4.08 0.49
CA VAL A 121 -10.28 -5.49 0.17
C VAL A 121 -11.34 -6.15 -0.73
N PRO A 122 -12.66 -5.92 -0.54
CA PRO A 122 -13.67 -6.40 -1.49
C PRO A 122 -13.51 -5.82 -2.91
N GLU A 123 -13.30 -4.50 -3.01
CA GLU A 123 -13.09 -3.83 -4.30
C GLU A 123 -11.84 -4.33 -5.02
N ILE A 124 -10.72 -4.52 -4.29
CA ILE A 124 -9.51 -5.12 -4.86
C ILE A 124 -9.81 -6.52 -5.41
N ARG A 125 -10.52 -7.36 -4.64
CA ARG A 125 -10.87 -8.70 -5.08
C ARG A 125 -11.70 -8.69 -6.36
N ASP A 126 -12.71 -7.82 -6.41
CA ASP A 126 -13.66 -7.76 -7.51
C ASP A 126 -13.01 -7.15 -8.77
N ALA A 127 -12.15 -6.14 -8.61
CA ALA A 127 -11.38 -5.53 -9.70
C ALA A 127 -10.35 -6.48 -10.33
N THR A 128 -9.76 -7.37 -9.53
CA THR A 128 -8.72 -8.31 -9.99
C THR A 128 -9.24 -9.75 -10.12
N ALA A 129 -10.56 -9.94 -10.23
CA ALA A 129 -11.17 -11.22 -10.52
C ALA A 129 -11.07 -11.49 -12.02
N GLU A 130 -10.41 -12.59 -12.40
CA GLU A 130 -10.48 -13.16 -13.75
C GLU A 130 -11.88 -13.74 -14.02
#